data_2c959f4b195921a65243c58f385269a3
#
_entry.id   2c959f4b195921a65243c58f385269a3
#
_cell.length_a   1.000
_cell.length_b   1.000
_cell.length_c   1.000
_cell.angle_alpha   90.00
_cell.angle_beta   90.00
_cell.angle_gamma   90.00
#
_symmetry.space_group_name_H-M   'P 1'
#
loop_
_entity.id
_entity.type
_entity.pdbx_description
1 polymer ?
#
loop_
_entity_poly.entity_id
_entity_poly.type
_entity_poly.pdbx_seq_one_letter_code
_entity_poly.pdbx_strand_id
1 'polypeptide(L)'
;MFSLNIKPQYIPARYFSFCVLLTVLLVTLSIRSLQGKLFITDAQYMVAAGRWIIANGHLPTTDPLSIHSELTYICQQYPICILVAVLYDTFGEMSVRLFFALLDMVAVLFIWYQTFPK
;
A
#
# COMPACT_ATOMS: atom_id res chain seq x y z
N MET A 1 49.98 -21.54 5.96
CA MET A 1 49.36 -21.00 4.74
C MET A 1 47.96 -21.58 4.63
N PHE A 2 46.93 -20.89 5.20
CA PHE A 2 45.54 -21.37 5.22
C PHE A 2 44.89 -21.03 3.88
N SER A 3 44.68 -22.04 3.03
CA SER A 3 43.87 -21.89 1.83
C SER A 3 42.41 -22.00 2.21
N LEU A 4 41.71 -20.85 2.29
CA LEU A 4 40.24 -20.78 2.39
C LEU A 4 39.64 -21.22 1.05
N ASN A 5 39.30 -22.52 0.97
CA ASN A 5 38.57 -23.07 -0.17
C ASN A 5 37.10 -22.59 -0.11
N ILE A 6 36.85 -21.35 -0.49
CA ILE A 6 35.50 -20.78 -0.60
C ILE A 6 34.87 -21.38 -1.87
N LYS A 7 34.11 -22.46 -1.69
CA LYS A 7 33.23 -22.96 -2.78
C LYS A 7 32.25 -21.86 -3.13
N PRO A 8 32.10 -21.49 -4.42
CA PRO A 8 31.09 -20.54 -4.85
C PRO A 8 29.73 -21.10 -4.45
N GLN A 9 29.05 -20.41 -3.50
CA GLN A 9 27.70 -20.76 -3.10
C GLN A 9 26.77 -20.44 -4.29
N TYR A 10 26.28 -21.49 -4.93
CA TYR A 10 25.37 -21.35 -6.06
C TYR A 10 24.03 -20.82 -5.52
N ILE A 11 23.76 -19.54 -5.74
CA ILE A 11 22.47 -18.94 -5.43
C ILE A 11 21.49 -19.50 -6.46
N PRO A 12 20.48 -20.29 -6.05
CA PRO A 12 19.52 -20.81 -7.02
C PRO A 12 18.81 -19.67 -7.75
N ALA A 13 18.60 -19.82 -9.04
CA ALA A 13 18.03 -18.80 -9.92
C ALA A 13 16.74 -18.15 -9.39
N ARG A 14 15.96 -18.90 -8.61
CA ARG A 14 14.73 -18.42 -7.94
C ARG A 14 14.98 -17.29 -6.93
N TYR A 15 16.08 -17.34 -6.17
CA TYR A 15 16.43 -16.25 -5.23
C TYR A 15 16.91 -15.02 -5.98
N PHE A 16 17.64 -15.22 -7.07
CA PHE A 16 18.05 -14.12 -7.95
C PHE A 16 16.85 -13.40 -8.55
N SER A 17 15.89 -14.14 -9.12
CA SER A 17 14.65 -13.57 -9.67
C SER A 17 13.84 -12.82 -8.61
N PHE A 18 13.76 -13.36 -7.38
CA PHE A 18 13.08 -12.68 -6.28
C PHE A 18 13.77 -11.37 -5.89
N CYS A 19 15.08 -11.37 -5.75
CA CYS A 19 15.84 -10.16 -5.44
C CYS A 19 15.67 -9.09 -6.52
N VAL A 20 15.65 -9.47 -7.79
CA VAL A 20 15.39 -8.55 -8.91
C VAL A 20 13.98 -7.96 -8.81
N LEU A 21 12.95 -8.79 -8.61
CA LEU A 21 11.58 -8.33 -8.46
C LEU A 21 11.41 -7.38 -7.26
N LEU A 22 11.99 -7.72 -6.12
CA LEU A 22 11.95 -6.89 -4.94
C LEU A 22 12.66 -5.55 -5.16
N THR A 23 13.81 -5.57 -5.82
CA THR A 23 14.56 -4.35 -6.14
C THR A 23 13.75 -3.45 -7.09
N VAL A 24 13.16 -4.01 -8.14
CA VAL A 24 12.30 -3.28 -9.09
C VAL A 24 11.09 -2.67 -8.36
N LEU A 25 10.45 -3.43 -7.47
CA LEU A 25 9.33 -2.94 -6.67
C LEU A 25 9.76 -1.77 -5.77
N LEU A 26 10.85 -1.91 -5.01
CA LEU A 26 11.37 -0.87 -4.12
C LEU A 26 11.76 0.40 -4.89
N VAL A 27 12.41 0.25 -6.05
CA VAL A 27 12.76 1.38 -6.92
C VAL A 27 11.51 2.08 -7.44
N THR A 28 10.51 1.32 -7.90
CA THR A 28 9.26 1.89 -8.41
C THR A 28 8.49 2.64 -7.32
N LEU A 29 8.42 2.09 -6.12
CA LEU A 29 7.79 2.73 -4.96
C LEU A 29 8.54 4.00 -4.54
N SER A 30 9.88 3.96 -4.56
CA SER A 30 10.72 5.13 -4.26
C SER A 30 10.52 6.25 -5.27
N ILE A 31 10.50 5.94 -6.57
CA ILE A 31 10.24 6.92 -7.64
C ILE A 31 8.85 7.52 -7.49
N ARG A 32 7.83 6.72 -7.23
CA ARG A 32 6.46 7.21 -7.01
C ARG A 32 6.37 8.10 -5.78
N SER A 33 7.07 7.77 -4.69
CA SER A 33 7.11 8.59 -3.48
C SER A 33 7.74 9.96 -3.73
N LEU A 34 8.79 10.02 -4.55
CA LEU A 34 9.49 11.26 -4.89
C LEU A 34 8.68 12.16 -5.83
N GLN A 35 7.84 11.60 -6.71
CA GLN A 35 7.09 12.39 -7.69
C GLN A 35 5.93 13.22 -7.12
N GLY A 36 5.64 13.14 -5.84
CA GLY A 36 4.66 13.99 -5.16
C GLY A 36 3.19 13.84 -5.60
N LYS A 37 2.92 13.06 -6.64
CA LYS A 37 1.61 12.94 -7.30
C LYS A 37 0.80 11.69 -6.91
N LEU A 38 1.18 10.97 -5.88
CA LEU A 38 0.48 9.73 -5.45
C LEU A 38 -0.92 9.98 -4.87
N PHE A 39 -1.25 11.24 -4.58
CA PHE A 39 -2.48 11.62 -3.90
C PHE A 39 -3.50 12.27 -4.84
N ILE A 40 -3.64 11.81 -6.10
CA ILE A 40 -4.39 12.63 -7.04
C ILE A 40 -5.87 12.33 -7.10
N THR A 41 -6.40 11.18 -6.69
CA THR A 41 -7.85 10.98 -6.75
C THR A 41 -8.39 10.05 -5.67
N ASP A 42 -8.02 8.77 -5.71
CA ASP A 42 -8.65 7.76 -4.85
C ASP A 42 -8.25 7.89 -3.38
N ALA A 43 -6.99 8.20 -3.08
CA ALA A 43 -6.55 8.34 -1.70
C ALA A 43 -7.11 9.61 -1.04
N GLN A 44 -7.26 10.71 -1.77
CA GLN A 44 -7.94 11.92 -1.25
C GLN A 44 -9.42 11.64 -0.99
N TYR A 45 -10.07 10.90 -1.89
CA TYR A 45 -11.45 10.47 -1.68
C TYR A 45 -11.56 9.59 -0.42
N MET A 46 -10.66 8.63 -0.23
CA MET A 46 -10.64 7.78 0.98
C MET A 46 -10.45 8.60 2.26
N VAL A 47 -9.56 9.58 2.26
CA VAL A 47 -9.37 10.49 3.41
C VAL A 47 -10.64 11.29 3.68
N ALA A 48 -11.25 11.87 2.64
CA ALA A 48 -12.46 12.69 2.78
C ALA A 48 -13.65 11.84 3.26
N ALA A 49 -13.86 10.66 2.68
CA ALA A 49 -14.89 9.73 3.11
C ALA A 49 -14.68 9.24 4.56
N GLY A 50 -13.44 8.94 4.93
CA GLY A 50 -13.09 8.54 6.29
C GLY A 50 -13.37 9.64 7.31
N ARG A 51 -12.98 10.88 7.02
CA ARG A 51 -13.29 12.06 7.86
C ARG A 51 -14.78 12.26 8.03
N TRP A 52 -15.54 12.12 6.93
CA TRP A 52 -16.99 12.23 6.99
C TRP A 52 -17.61 11.20 7.92
N ILE A 53 -17.17 9.93 7.83
CA ILE A 53 -17.65 8.82 8.69
C ILE A 53 -17.30 9.09 10.16
N ILE A 54 -16.08 9.54 10.44
CA ILE A 54 -15.64 9.87 11.80
C ILE A 54 -16.48 11.02 12.37
N ALA A 55 -16.74 12.06 11.59
CA ALA A 55 -17.48 13.22 12.03
C ALA A 55 -18.97 12.93 12.30
N ASN A 56 -19.58 12.02 11.51
CA ASN A 56 -21.01 11.72 11.61
C ASN A 56 -21.34 10.48 12.46
N GLY A 57 -20.35 9.62 12.74
CA GLY A 57 -20.52 8.42 13.54
C GLY A 57 -21.34 7.31 12.90
N HIS A 58 -21.66 7.41 11.62
CA HIS A 58 -22.39 6.40 10.84
C HIS A 58 -21.91 6.34 9.40
N LEU A 59 -22.25 5.25 8.70
CA LEU A 59 -21.92 5.10 7.28
C LEU A 59 -22.87 5.96 6.42
N PRO A 60 -22.36 6.60 5.36
CA PRO A 60 -23.19 7.35 4.45
C PRO A 60 -24.12 6.41 3.65
N THR A 61 -25.38 6.78 3.51
CA THR A 61 -26.38 6.10 2.67
C THR A 61 -26.41 6.68 1.24
N THR A 62 -25.94 7.91 1.11
CA THR A 62 -25.75 8.60 -0.16
C THR A 62 -24.31 9.09 -0.24
N ASP A 63 -23.76 9.26 -1.44
CA ASP A 63 -22.36 9.71 -1.59
C ASP A 63 -22.21 11.17 -1.13
N PRO A 64 -21.55 11.42 0.03
CA PRO A 64 -21.44 12.76 0.59
C PRO A 64 -20.49 13.68 -0.19
N LEU A 65 -19.71 13.10 -1.10
CA LEU A 65 -18.69 13.80 -1.90
C LEU A 65 -19.12 13.98 -3.36
N SER A 66 -20.26 13.39 -3.75
CA SER A 66 -20.82 13.50 -5.10
C SER A 66 -21.84 14.64 -5.20
N ILE A 67 -21.92 15.23 -6.38
CA ILE A 67 -22.95 16.20 -6.74
C ILE A 67 -24.34 15.52 -6.86
N HIS A 68 -24.33 14.21 -7.09
CA HIS A 68 -25.54 13.38 -7.25
C HIS A 68 -25.98 12.79 -5.91
N SER A 69 -26.65 13.57 -5.10
CA SER A 69 -27.13 13.18 -3.76
C SER A 69 -28.27 12.14 -3.76
N GLU A 70 -28.81 11.79 -4.93
CA GLU A 70 -29.94 10.86 -5.06
C GLU A 70 -29.52 9.39 -5.25
N LEU A 71 -28.23 9.14 -5.54
CA LEU A 71 -27.72 7.79 -5.75
C LEU A 71 -27.41 7.10 -4.42
N THR A 72 -27.95 5.90 -4.26
CA THR A 72 -27.60 5.05 -3.12
C THR A 72 -26.11 4.72 -3.16
N TYR A 73 -25.40 5.01 -2.08
CA TYR A 73 -23.97 4.78 -1.94
C TYR A 73 -23.71 3.66 -0.95
N ILE A 74 -22.94 2.66 -1.36
CA ILE A 74 -22.46 1.60 -0.50
C ILE A 74 -20.96 1.77 -0.32
N CYS A 75 -20.52 2.25 0.83
CA CYS A 75 -19.12 2.39 1.17
C CYS A 75 -18.52 1.02 1.52
N GLN A 76 -18.06 0.27 0.52
CA GLN A 76 -17.48 -1.06 0.72
C GLN A 76 -16.13 -1.02 1.45
N GLN A 77 -15.42 0.10 1.36
CA GLN A 77 -14.06 0.27 1.87
C GLN A 77 -13.99 1.12 3.15
N TYR A 78 -15.11 1.26 3.88
CA TYR A 78 -15.18 2.17 5.03
C TYR A 78 -14.09 1.94 6.11
N PRO A 79 -13.65 0.71 6.44
CA PRO A 79 -12.62 0.55 7.46
C PRO A 79 -11.28 1.13 7.01
N ILE A 80 -10.95 0.94 5.73
CA ILE A 80 -9.71 1.50 5.13
C ILE A 80 -9.80 3.02 5.04
N CYS A 81 -10.96 3.58 4.67
CA CYS A 81 -11.18 5.03 4.63
C CYS A 81 -10.96 5.66 6.00
N ILE A 82 -11.51 5.07 7.07
CA ILE A 82 -11.31 5.54 8.44
C ILE A 82 -9.83 5.48 8.82
N LEU A 83 -9.18 4.35 8.58
CA LEU A 83 -7.77 4.15 8.90
C LEU A 83 -6.87 5.16 8.17
N VAL A 84 -7.09 5.34 6.86
CA VAL A 84 -6.33 6.27 6.03
C VAL A 84 -6.56 7.72 6.49
N ALA A 85 -7.78 8.08 6.86
CA ALA A 85 -8.08 9.41 7.40
C ALA A 85 -7.35 9.67 8.72
N VAL A 86 -7.38 8.71 9.65
CA VAL A 86 -6.65 8.82 10.93
C VAL A 86 -5.15 8.92 10.72
N LEU A 87 -4.58 8.09 9.85
CA LEU A 87 -3.15 8.15 9.52
C LEU A 87 -2.77 9.50 8.93
N TYR A 88 -3.57 10.00 7.99
CA TYR A 88 -3.34 11.29 7.34
C TYR A 88 -3.41 12.45 8.34
N ASP A 89 -4.42 12.47 9.21
CA ASP A 89 -4.63 13.56 10.16
C ASP A 89 -3.62 13.56 11.30
N THR A 90 -3.09 12.38 11.66
CA THR A 90 -2.12 12.25 12.77
C THR A 90 -0.69 12.44 12.30
N PHE A 91 -0.30 11.86 11.17
CA PHE A 91 1.09 11.78 10.73
C PHE A 91 1.35 12.40 9.35
N GLY A 92 0.31 12.94 8.71
CA GLY A 92 0.40 13.57 7.41
C GLY A 92 0.42 12.58 6.24
N GLU A 93 0.59 13.12 5.04
CA GLU A 93 0.52 12.38 3.77
C GLU A 93 1.53 11.23 3.68
N MET A 94 2.72 11.40 4.26
CA MET A 94 3.77 10.38 4.18
C MET A 94 3.38 9.07 4.87
N SER A 95 2.60 9.13 5.96
CA SER A 95 2.13 7.94 6.67
C SER A 95 1.23 7.06 5.81
N VAL A 96 0.36 7.68 5.02
CA VAL A 96 -0.54 6.97 4.10
C VAL A 96 0.26 6.30 2.98
N ARG A 97 1.27 6.99 2.45
CA ARG A 97 2.18 6.41 1.45
C ARG A 97 2.93 5.20 1.98
N LEU A 98 3.49 5.31 3.18
CA LEU A 98 4.18 4.21 3.85
C LEU A 98 3.23 3.03 4.14
N PHE A 99 2.00 3.31 4.55
CA PHE A 99 1.00 2.29 4.79
C PHE A 99 0.71 1.46 3.52
N PHE A 100 0.46 2.11 2.39
CA PHE A 100 0.23 1.39 1.12
C PHE A 100 1.50 0.66 0.63
N ALA A 101 2.67 1.26 0.78
CA ALA A 101 3.94 0.59 0.45
C ALA A 101 4.17 -0.69 1.30
N LEU A 102 3.80 -0.66 2.58
CA LEU A 102 3.85 -1.84 3.46
C LEU A 102 2.86 -2.92 3.01
N LEU A 103 1.65 -2.55 2.62
CA LEU A 103 0.66 -3.50 2.10
C LEU A 103 1.16 -4.18 0.82
N ASP A 104 1.74 -3.41 -0.10
CA ASP A 104 2.33 -3.95 -1.33
C ASP A 104 3.48 -4.93 -1.01
N MET A 105 4.34 -4.56 -0.06
CA MET A 105 5.43 -5.44 0.38
C MET A 105 4.92 -6.75 0.99
N VAL A 106 3.90 -6.69 1.85
CA VAL A 106 3.27 -7.88 2.45
C VAL A 106 2.65 -8.76 1.36
N ALA A 107 1.97 -8.17 0.37
CA ALA A 107 1.39 -8.92 -0.74
C ALA A 107 2.47 -9.65 -1.55
N VAL A 108 3.59 -8.99 -1.86
CA VAL A 108 4.72 -9.61 -2.58
C VAL A 108 5.33 -10.75 -1.77
N LEU A 109 5.55 -10.55 -0.47
CA LEU A 109 6.08 -11.60 0.41
C LEU A 109 5.13 -12.81 0.51
N PHE A 110 3.82 -12.55 0.55
CA PHE A 110 2.81 -13.61 0.58
C PHE A 110 2.81 -14.42 -0.71
N ILE A 111 2.83 -13.76 -1.87
CA ILE A 111 2.91 -14.41 -3.18
C ILE A 111 4.21 -15.25 -3.27
N TRP A 112 5.33 -14.68 -2.83
CA TRP A 112 6.60 -15.41 -2.81
C TRP A 112 6.54 -16.65 -1.94
N TYR A 113 5.98 -16.53 -0.74
CA TYR A 113 5.83 -17.67 0.19
C TYR A 113 4.96 -18.77 -0.41
N GLN A 114 3.89 -18.44 -1.12
CA GLN A 114 3.01 -19.42 -1.76
C GLN A 114 3.63 -20.06 -3.01
N THR A 115 4.46 -19.33 -3.72
CA THR A 115 5.02 -19.80 -5.00
C THR A 115 6.24 -20.73 -4.80
N PHE A 116 6.93 -20.59 -3.66
CA PHE A 116 8.13 -21.38 -3.35
C PHE A 116 7.94 -22.21 -2.06
N PRO A 117 7.11 -23.27 -2.11
CA PRO A 117 7.02 -24.20 -0.99
C PRO A 117 8.39 -24.84 -0.74
N LYS A 118 8.65 -25.16 0.53
CA LYS A 118 9.91 -25.77 1.02
C LYS A 118 10.19 -27.11 0.38
#